data_1c79aad6760740861d6d9e7b4668123f
#
_entry.id   1c79aad6760740861d6d9e7b4668123f
#
_cell.length_a   1.000
_cell.length_b   1.000
_cell.length_c   1.000
_cell.angle_alpha   90.00
_cell.angle_beta   90.00
_cell.angle_gamma   90.00
#
_symmetry.space_group_name_H-M   'P 1'
#
loop_
_entity.id
_entity.type
_entity.pdbx_description
1 polymer ?
#
loop_
_entity_poly.entity_id
_entity_poly.type
_entity_poly.pdbx_seq_one_letter_code
_entity_poly.pdbx_strand_id
1 'polypeptide(L)'
;WSSDVCSSDLRNEKVVLFAATLVAENEPATTVSGTLFRTNNVSNAATAGNDEEAVRENILKRAKIIACSGYTNDEEKPDFLLDGKTDTKWCDVSQTPNYVDFDLGEAQNISGWKMVNAGQESHSYITNGCFLQGKMNPGDEWMTLDAIYGNHANVVSRPLNYDGKVRYIRLLVTRPTQSTGGR
;
A
#
# COMPACT_ATOMS: atom_id res chain seq x y z
N TRP A 1 -3.62 -15.95 -23.53
CA TRP A 1 -4.40 -15.97 -22.29
C TRP A 1 -3.74 -16.91 -21.31
N SER A 2 -2.75 -16.47 -20.58
CA SER A 2 -2.18 -17.31 -19.54
C SER A 2 -2.67 -16.81 -18.19
N SER A 3 -3.78 -17.34 -17.74
CA SER A 3 -4.31 -17.18 -16.38
C SER A 3 -3.72 -18.21 -15.41
N ASP A 4 -2.76 -19.04 -15.83
CA ASP A 4 -2.38 -20.24 -15.07
C ASP A 4 -0.99 -20.23 -14.47
N VAL A 5 -0.31 -19.09 -14.43
CA VAL A 5 1.13 -19.09 -14.13
C VAL A 5 1.44 -19.11 -12.63
N CYS A 6 0.47 -18.79 -11.78
CA CYS A 6 0.65 -18.92 -10.34
C CYS A 6 0.17 -20.26 -9.77
N SER A 7 -0.03 -21.30 -10.59
CA SER A 7 -0.78 -22.50 -10.20
C SER A 7 0.02 -23.76 -9.96
N SER A 8 1.32 -23.72 -9.83
CA SER A 8 2.11 -24.96 -9.82
C SER A 8 2.58 -25.46 -8.46
N ASP A 9 2.08 -24.95 -7.33
CA ASP A 9 2.44 -25.58 -6.07
C ASP A 9 1.25 -25.82 -5.14
N LEU A 10 1.16 -27.04 -4.63
CA LEU A 10 0.16 -27.54 -3.70
C LEU A 10 0.24 -26.95 -2.28
N ARG A 11 1.08 -25.94 -2.07
CA ARG A 11 1.13 -25.13 -0.86
C ARG A 11 0.62 -23.75 -1.19
N ASN A 12 -0.63 -23.54 -0.95
CA ASN A 12 -1.49 -22.42 -1.30
C ASN A 12 -1.11 -21.04 -0.73
N GLU A 13 0.13 -20.78 -0.40
CA GLU A 13 0.55 -19.50 0.15
C GLU A 13 1.32 -18.68 -0.89
N LYS A 14 0.64 -17.72 -1.50
CA LYS A 14 1.24 -16.80 -2.46
C LYS A 14 0.72 -15.40 -2.27
N VAL A 15 1.59 -14.43 -2.42
CA VAL A 15 1.22 -13.02 -2.50
C VAL A 15 0.90 -12.69 -3.94
N VAL A 16 -0.24 -12.06 -4.16
CA VAL A 16 -0.62 -11.53 -5.47
C VAL A 16 -1.21 -10.14 -5.28
N LEU A 17 -0.48 -9.13 -5.70
CA LEU A 17 -0.87 -7.73 -5.55
C LEU A 17 -0.79 -7.00 -6.89
N PHE A 18 -1.82 -6.22 -7.21
CA PHE A 18 -1.84 -5.40 -8.43
C PHE A 18 -1.19 -4.05 -8.25
N ALA A 19 -1.42 -3.38 -7.12
CA ALA A 19 -0.91 -2.02 -6.94
C ALA A 19 -0.73 -1.66 -5.48
N ALA A 20 0.21 -0.78 -5.23
CA ALA A 20 0.40 -0.11 -3.96
C ALA A 20 0.40 1.42 -4.17
N THR A 21 -0.09 2.14 -3.18
CA THR A 21 -0.13 3.60 -3.18
C THR A 21 0.24 4.09 -1.80
N LEU A 22 1.16 5.05 -1.74
CA LEU A 22 1.42 5.85 -0.55
C LEU A 22 1.04 7.29 -0.80
N VAL A 23 0.43 7.90 0.18
CA VAL A 23 0.03 9.31 0.16
C VAL A 23 0.88 10.05 1.17
N ALA A 24 1.60 11.08 0.69
CA ALA A 24 2.31 12.00 1.55
C ALA A 24 1.36 13.07 2.11
N GLU A 25 1.65 13.55 3.31
CA GLU A 25 1.07 14.81 3.76
C GLU A 25 1.72 15.95 2.99
N ASN A 26 0.89 16.78 2.36
CA ASN A 26 1.36 18.08 1.89
C ASN A 26 1.66 18.91 3.13
N GLU A 27 2.90 19.35 3.30
CA GLU A 27 3.24 20.40 4.25
C GLU A 27 2.26 21.55 4.01
N PRO A 28 1.54 22.05 5.03
CA PRO A 28 0.69 23.19 4.83
C PRO A 28 1.55 24.32 4.30
N ALA A 29 1.17 24.85 3.14
CA ALA A 29 1.78 26.05 2.63
C ALA A 29 1.81 27.07 3.75
N THR A 30 2.97 27.62 4.06
CA THR A 30 3.21 28.58 5.14
C THR A 30 2.20 29.71 4.98
N THR A 31 1.10 29.66 5.74
CA THR A 31 0.11 30.71 5.75
C THR A 31 0.71 31.89 6.47
N VAL A 32 1.07 32.89 5.69
CA VAL A 32 1.28 34.25 6.18
C VAL A 32 0.01 34.64 6.95
N SER A 33 0.22 34.98 8.22
CA SER A 33 -0.75 35.46 9.19
C SER A 33 -1.94 36.19 8.57
N GLY A 34 -3.11 35.62 8.66
CA GLY A 34 -4.41 36.24 8.40
C GLY A 34 -5.40 35.81 9.47
N THR A 35 -5.91 36.77 10.18
CA THR A 35 -6.78 36.79 11.33
C THR A 35 -7.90 35.74 11.30
N LEU A 36 -7.98 34.93 12.36
CA LEU A 36 -9.07 34.02 12.66
C LEU A 36 -10.38 34.78 12.88
N PHE A 37 -11.36 34.58 12.01
CA PHE A 37 -12.77 34.80 12.36
C PHE A 37 -13.48 33.47 12.56
N ARG A 38 -13.79 33.17 13.81
CA ARG A 38 -14.81 32.17 14.15
C ARG A 38 -16.18 32.75 13.81
N THR A 39 -16.92 32.09 12.96
CA THR A 39 -18.38 32.23 12.90
C THR A 39 -19.00 30.84 13.01
N ASN A 40 -19.59 30.61 14.19
CA ASN A 40 -20.61 29.57 14.33
C ASN A 40 -21.84 30.05 13.57
N ASN A 41 -22.26 29.31 12.55
CA ASN A 41 -23.68 29.28 12.17
C ASN A 41 -23.99 27.98 11.43
N VAL A 42 -24.88 27.23 12.09
CA VAL A 42 -25.63 26.12 11.51
C VAL A 42 -26.69 26.70 10.60
N SER A 43 -26.64 26.39 9.31
CA SER A 43 -27.86 26.37 8.50
C SER A 43 -27.64 25.53 7.24
N ASN A 44 -28.52 24.54 7.06
CA ASN A 44 -28.64 23.68 5.89
C ASN A 44 -28.80 24.52 4.61
N ALA A 45 -27.89 24.33 3.67
CA ALA A 45 -28.18 24.55 2.27
C ALA A 45 -27.31 23.55 1.48
N ALA A 46 -27.96 22.64 0.78
CA ALA A 46 -27.34 21.78 -0.20
C ALA A 46 -26.80 22.65 -1.33
N THR A 47 -25.51 22.86 -1.33
CA THR A 47 -24.80 23.45 -2.47
C THR A 47 -23.88 22.34 -2.97
N ALA A 48 -24.01 21.99 -4.24
CA ALA A 48 -23.09 21.12 -4.93
C ALA A 48 -21.68 21.72 -4.79
N GLY A 49 -20.95 21.27 -3.80
CA GLY A 49 -19.56 21.58 -3.59
C GLY A 49 -18.77 20.81 -4.67
N ASN A 50 -18.03 21.51 -5.48
CA ASN A 50 -16.88 20.94 -6.13
C ASN A 50 -15.96 20.49 -5.00
N ASP A 51 -16.03 19.21 -4.65
CA ASP A 51 -15.01 18.55 -3.87
C ASP A 51 -13.75 18.57 -4.74
N GLU A 52 -12.95 19.62 -4.58
CA GLU A 52 -11.53 19.54 -4.83
C GLU A 52 -11.00 18.48 -3.84
N GLU A 53 -11.19 17.21 -4.19
CA GLU A 53 -10.40 16.14 -3.65
C GLU A 53 -8.96 16.51 -4.01
N ALA A 54 -8.25 17.09 -3.03
CA ALA A 54 -6.86 17.42 -3.18
C ALA A 54 -6.19 16.16 -3.74
N VAL A 55 -5.69 16.24 -4.98
CA VAL A 55 -5.10 15.13 -5.70
C VAL A 55 -3.91 14.66 -4.86
N ARG A 56 -4.16 13.71 -3.98
CA ARG A 56 -3.14 13.13 -3.11
C ARG A 56 -2.22 12.33 -4.00
N GLU A 57 -1.02 12.85 -4.18
CA GLU A 57 -0.04 12.23 -5.06
C GLU A 57 0.35 10.84 -4.54
N ASN A 58 0.33 9.85 -5.44
CA ASN A 58 0.92 8.55 -5.15
C ASN A 58 2.44 8.64 -5.24
N ILE A 59 3.11 8.82 -4.11
CA ILE A 59 4.56 8.98 -4.03
C ILE A 59 5.32 7.71 -4.40
N LEU A 60 4.69 6.52 -4.34
CA LEU A 60 5.32 5.27 -4.80
C LEU A 60 5.66 5.28 -6.29
N LYS A 61 4.98 6.09 -7.12
CA LYS A 61 5.34 6.21 -8.54
C LYS A 61 6.76 6.70 -8.78
N ARG A 62 7.36 7.37 -7.81
CA ARG A 62 8.75 7.86 -7.86
C ARG A 62 9.72 7.01 -7.06
N ALA A 63 9.21 6.05 -6.31
CA ALA A 63 10.02 5.15 -5.49
C ALA A 63 10.80 4.14 -6.33
N LYS A 64 11.81 3.56 -5.73
CA LYS A 64 12.57 2.44 -6.29
C LYS A 64 12.37 1.22 -5.42
N ILE A 65 12.20 0.06 -6.03
CA ILE A 65 12.26 -1.20 -5.32
C ILE A 65 13.73 -1.52 -5.05
N ILE A 66 14.06 -1.78 -3.80
CA ILE A 66 15.44 -2.03 -3.35
C ILE A 66 15.64 -3.45 -2.84
N ALA A 67 14.57 -4.16 -2.48
CA ALA A 67 14.59 -5.57 -2.13
C ALA A 67 13.19 -6.18 -2.23
N CYS A 68 13.13 -7.49 -2.40
CA CYS A 68 11.90 -8.27 -2.25
C CYS A 68 12.23 -9.69 -1.80
N SER A 69 11.24 -10.41 -1.28
CA SER A 69 11.36 -11.83 -0.91
C SER A 69 11.54 -12.73 -2.13
N GLY A 70 10.87 -12.41 -3.24
CA GLY A 70 10.92 -13.13 -4.48
C GLY A 70 9.86 -12.68 -5.48
N TYR A 71 9.83 -13.33 -6.63
CA TYR A 71 8.76 -13.21 -7.63
C TYR A 71 8.77 -14.45 -8.53
N THR A 72 7.64 -14.76 -9.14
CA THR A 72 7.44 -16.00 -9.90
C THR A 72 8.15 -15.96 -11.25
N ASN A 73 8.05 -14.84 -11.97
CA ASN A 73 8.60 -14.63 -13.31
C ASN A 73 8.71 -13.13 -13.63
N ASP A 74 9.31 -12.79 -14.77
CA ASP A 74 9.53 -11.40 -15.18
C ASP A 74 8.25 -10.61 -15.48
N GLU A 75 7.13 -11.29 -15.71
CA GLU A 75 5.82 -10.69 -15.94
C GLU A 75 5.04 -10.43 -14.63
N GLU A 76 5.57 -10.89 -13.49
CA GLU A 76 4.95 -10.79 -12.17
C GLU A 76 5.92 -10.25 -11.11
N LYS A 77 6.88 -9.43 -11.52
CA LYS A 77 7.88 -8.84 -10.63
C LYS A 77 7.33 -7.64 -9.84
N PRO A 78 7.97 -7.28 -8.73
CA PRO A 78 7.46 -6.24 -7.83
C PRO A 78 7.42 -4.84 -8.45
N ASP A 79 8.14 -4.57 -9.54
CA ASP A 79 8.08 -3.28 -10.27
C ASP A 79 6.66 -2.90 -10.71
N PHE A 80 5.81 -3.90 -10.96
CA PHE A 80 4.42 -3.68 -11.34
C PHE A 80 3.55 -3.09 -10.22
N LEU A 81 4.01 -3.11 -8.98
CA LEU A 81 3.34 -2.39 -7.88
C LEU A 81 3.41 -0.86 -8.03
N LEU A 82 4.35 -0.36 -8.83
CA LEU A 82 4.63 1.06 -9.01
C LEU A 82 4.01 1.66 -10.28
N ASP A 83 3.54 0.84 -11.21
CA ASP A 83 3.07 1.28 -12.53
C ASP A 83 1.65 1.88 -12.50
N GLY A 84 0.92 1.70 -11.39
CA GLY A 84 -0.43 2.21 -11.18
C GLY A 84 -1.52 1.49 -11.97
N LYS A 85 -1.21 0.32 -12.54
CA LYS A 85 -2.15 -0.49 -13.30
C LYS A 85 -2.79 -1.57 -12.43
N THR A 86 -3.88 -2.14 -12.89
CA THR A 86 -4.59 -3.26 -12.25
C THR A 86 -4.68 -4.50 -13.13
N ASP A 87 -3.95 -4.50 -14.23
CA ASP A 87 -3.79 -5.61 -15.16
C ASP A 87 -2.36 -6.22 -15.13
N THR A 88 -1.47 -5.60 -14.37
CA THR A 88 -0.14 -6.07 -14.02
C THR A 88 -0.07 -6.38 -12.53
N LYS A 89 0.80 -7.28 -12.09
CA LYS A 89 0.84 -7.72 -10.70
C LYS A 89 2.23 -8.16 -10.26
N TRP A 90 2.45 -8.16 -8.96
CA TRP A 90 3.52 -8.92 -8.31
C TRP A 90 2.95 -10.23 -7.77
N CYS A 91 3.63 -11.33 -8.06
CA CYS A 91 3.31 -12.65 -7.53
C CYS A 91 4.55 -13.30 -6.93
N ASP A 92 4.48 -13.69 -5.67
CA ASP A 92 5.55 -14.39 -4.96
C ASP A 92 4.99 -15.66 -4.31
N VAL A 93 5.59 -16.80 -4.64
CA VAL A 93 5.23 -18.13 -4.12
C VAL A 93 6.28 -18.67 -3.14
N SER A 94 7.24 -17.86 -2.72
CA SER A 94 8.20 -18.22 -1.70
C SER A 94 7.55 -18.37 -0.32
N GLN A 95 8.31 -18.93 0.64
CA GLN A 95 7.80 -19.05 2.00
C GLN A 95 7.56 -17.69 2.65
N THR A 96 6.47 -17.58 3.39
CA THR A 96 6.19 -16.41 4.22
C THR A 96 7.23 -16.23 5.32
N PRO A 97 7.48 -14.99 5.74
CA PRO A 97 6.86 -13.76 5.27
C PRO A 97 7.40 -13.28 3.92
N ASN A 98 6.49 -12.81 3.05
CA ASN A 98 6.86 -12.18 1.79
C ASN A 98 6.98 -10.67 1.99
N TYR A 99 7.88 -10.01 1.25
CA TYR A 99 8.05 -8.56 1.40
C TYR A 99 8.52 -7.88 0.13
N VAL A 100 8.22 -6.59 0.05
CA VAL A 100 8.82 -5.66 -0.92
C VAL A 100 9.25 -4.40 -0.18
N ASP A 101 10.48 -3.96 -0.45
CA ASP A 101 11.07 -2.75 0.11
C ASP A 101 11.19 -1.66 -0.95
N PHE A 102 10.80 -0.46 -0.56
CA PHE A 102 10.81 0.73 -1.41
C PHE A 102 11.72 1.80 -0.81
N ASP A 103 12.53 2.45 -1.64
CA ASP A 103 13.20 3.72 -1.32
C ASP A 103 12.41 4.86 -1.97
N LEU A 104 11.86 5.75 -1.17
CA LEU A 104 11.10 6.92 -1.63
C LEU A 104 12.00 8.02 -2.22
N GLY A 105 13.34 7.84 -2.12
CA GLY A 105 14.34 8.82 -2.56
C GLY A 105 14.64 9.88 -1.52
N GLU A 106 13.63 10.34 -0.81
CA GLU A 106 13.73 11.32 0.27
C GLU A 106 12.79 10.97 1.41
N ALA A 107 12.98 11.60 2.58
CA ALA A 107 12.13 11.38 3.74
C ALA A 107 10.78 12.09 3.59
N GLN A 108 9.69 11.35 3.74
CA GLN A 108 8.31 11.81 3.55
C GLN A 108 7.47 11.59 4.81
N ASN A 109 6.53 12.48 5.06
CA ASN A 109 5.41 12.23 5.97
C ASN A 109 4.36 11.44 5.17
N ILE A 110 3.94 10.29 5.70
CA ILE A 110 2.96 9.43 5.03
C ILE A 110 1.62 9.57 5.75
N SER A 111 0.62 10.09 5.07
CA SER A 111 -0.73 10.28 5.62
C SER A 111 -1.69 9.13 5.34
N GLY A 112 -1.33 8.22 4.44
CA GLY A 112 -2.17 7.07 4.12
C GLY A 112 -1.55 6.13 3.10
N TRP A 113 -2.18 4.97 2.95
CA TRP A 113 -1.76 3.96 1.98
C TRP A 113 -2.94 3.17 1.42
N LYS A 114 -2.71 2.59 0.25
CA LYS A 114 -3.69 1.75 -0.43
C LYS A 114 -2.99 0.53 -1.01
N MET A 115 -3.67 -0.60 -0.92
CA MET A 115 -3.26 -1.87 -1.51
C MET A 115 -4.42 -2.43 -2.34
N VAL A 116 -4.13 -2.89 -3.54
CA VAL A 116 -5.09 -3.59 -4.42
C VAL A 116 -4.61 -5.02 -4.57
N ASN A 117 -5.42 -5.96 -4.13
CA ASN A 117 -5.17 -7.40 -4.24
C ASN A 117 -5.65 -7.93 -5.60
N ALA A 118 -5.27 -9.15 -5.94
CA ALA A 118 -5.74 -9.86 -7.12
C ALA A 118 -7.06 -10.63 -6.88
N GLY A 119 -7.91 -10.14 -6.00
CA GLY A 119 -9.19 -10.79 -5.65
C GLY A 119 -10.18 -10.89 -6.79
N GLN A 120 -10.00 -10.10 -7.86
CA GLN A 120 -10.78 -10.24 -9.10
C GLN A 120 -10.41 -11.52 -9.87
N GLU A 121 -9.17 -11.99 -9.78
CA GLU A 121 -8.77 -13.26 -10.39
C GLU A 121 -9.23 -14.44 -9.53
N SER A 122 -9.04 -14.36 -8.22
CA SER A 122 -9.50 -15.32 -7.25
C SER A 122 -9.63 -14.68 -5.87
N HIS A 123 -10.75 -14.93 -5.19
CA HIS A 123 -10.94 -14.49 -3.81
C HIS A 123 -9.84 -15.00 -2.88
N SER A 124 -9.26 -16.16 -3.15
CA SER A 124 -8.15 -16.71 -2.39
C SER A 124 -6.87 -15.86 -2.46
N TYR A 125 -6.72 -15.00 -3.46
CA TYR A 125 -5.55 -14.13 -3.63
C TYR A 125 -5.63 -12.81 -2.85
N ILE A 126 -6.66 -12.62 -2.07
CA ILE A 126 -6.75 -11.47 -1.16
C ILE A 126 -5.82 -11.70 0.02
N THR A 127 -4.84 -10.83 0.18
CA THR A 127 -3.93 -10.82 1.34
C THR A 127 -4.71 -10.67 2.63
N ASN A 128 -4.61 -11.65 3.51
CA ASN A 128 -5.34 -11.70 4.78
C ASN A 128 -4.66 -10.88 5.89
N GLY A 129 -3.33 -10.88 5.93
CA GLY A 129 -2.58 -10.14 6.95
C GLY A 129 -1.25 -9.61 6.46
N CYS A 130 -0.99 -8.33 6.75
CA CYS A 130 0.25 -7.66 6.41
C CYS A 130 0.56 -6.50 7.35
N PHE A 131 1.80 -6.03 7.30
CA PHE A 131 2.27 -4.84 7.98
C PHE A 131 2.82 -3.85 6.96
N LEU A 132 2.48 -2.59 7.12
CA LEU A 132 3.23 -1.50 6.52
C LEU A 132 4.28 -1.05 7.53
N GLN A 133 5.54 -1.07 7.13
CA GLN A 133 6.66 -0.69 7.99
C GLN A 133 7.44 0.45 7.35
N GLY A 134 8.09 1.26 8.17
CA GLY A 134 8.92 2.36 7.71
C GLY A 134 10.19 2.50 8.51
N LYS A 135 11.20 3.15 7.91
CA LYS A 135 12.43 3.58 8.58
C LYS A 135 13.04 4.79 7.89
N MET A 136 13.91 5.51 8.61
CA MET A 136 14.53 6.71 8.09
C MET A 136 15.84 6.42 7.35
N ASN A 137 16.70 5.59 7.93
CA ASN A 137 18.03 5.28 7.41
C ASN A 137 18.13 3.79 7.04
N PRO A 138 19.03 3.41 6.13
CA PRO A 138 19.19 2.01 5.72
C PRO A 138 19.47 1.06 6.89
N GLY A 139 20.24 1.51 7.89
CA GLY A 139 20.65 0.70 9.04
C GLY A 139 19.65 0.69 10.20
N ASP A 140 18.58 1.46 10.13
CA ASP A 140 17.57 1.49 11.19
C ASP A 140 16.72 0.22 11.19
N GLU A 141 16.19 -0.14 12.36
CA GLU A 141 15.19 -1.19 12.47
C GLU A 141 13.85 -0.77 11.84
N TRP A 142 13.13 -1.75 11.28
CA TRP A 142 11.81 -1.53 10.72
C TRP A 142 10.78 -1.25 11.82
N MET A 143 10.10 -0.12 11.73
CA MET A 143 9.01 0.28 12.63
C MET A 143 7.68 0.00 11.94
N THR A 144 6.73 -0.61 12.64
CA THR A 144 5.36 -0.82 12.12
C THR A 144 4.59 0.50 12.13
N LEU A 145 4.14 0.93 10.95
CA LEU A 145 3.30 2.10 10.76
C LEU A 145 1.81 1.73 10.79
N ASP A 146 1.45 0.58 10.23
CA ASP A 146 0.10 0.04 10.23
C ASP A 146 0.12 -1.49 10.14
N ALA A 147 -0.94 -2.13 10.64
CA ALA A 147 -1.09 -3.57 10.62
C ALA A 147 -2.51 -3.97 10.20
N ILE A 148 -2.60 -4.97 9.34
CA ILE A 148 -3.86 -5.55 8.88
C ILE A 148 -3.91 -7.01 9.30
N TYR A 149 -5.05 -7.40 9.87
CA TYR A 149 -5.36 -8.77 10.27
C TYR A 149 -6.76 -9.13 9.80
N GLY A 150 -6.93 -10.33 9.23
CA GLY A 150 -8.23 -10.84 8.84
C GLY A 150 -8.89 -10.03 7.70
N ASN A 151 -8.09 -9.52 6.76
CA ASN A 151 -8.63 -8.79 5.63
C ASN A 151 -9.34 -9.71 4.63
N HIS A 152 -10.51 -9.29 4.17
CA HIS A 152 -11.30 -9.95 3.11
C HIS A 152 -11.61 -9.00 1.93
N ALA A 153 -11.14 -7.76 2.02
CA ALA A 153 -11.39 -6.75 0.98
C ALA A 153 -10.33 -6.81 -0.12
N ASN A 154 -10.76 -6.77 -1.38
CA ASN A 154 -9.85 -6.71 -2.51
C ASN A 154 -9.05 -5.40 -2.54
N VAL A 155 -9.67 -4.31 -2.13
CA VAL A 155 -9.02 -2.99 -2.02
C VAL A 155 -9.00 -2.58 -0.56
N VAL A 156 -7.83 -2.27 -0.07
CA VAL A 156 -7.60 -1.72 1.26
C VAL A 156 -7.10 -0.28 1.10
N SER A 157 -7.73 0.67 1.78
CA SER A 157 -7.30 2.07 1.82
C SER A 157 -7.39 2.55 3.26
N ARG A 158 -6.28 3.01 3.83
CA ARG A 158 -6.20 3.36 5.24
C ARG A 158 -5.44 4.66 5.46
N PRO A 159 -5.94 5.56 6.32
CA PRO A 159 -5.14 6.67 6.82
C PRO A 159 -4.04 6.16 7.74
N LEU A 160 -2.95 6.89 7.82
CA LEU A 160 -1.87 6.68 8.79
C LEU A 160 -1.84 7.84 9.78
N ASN A 161 -1.73 7.51 11.06
CA ASN A 161 -1.55 8.47 12.15
C ASN A 161 -0.10 8.36 12.66
N TYR A 162 0.84 8.76 11.83
CA TYR A 162 2.25 8.77 12.15
C TYR A 162 2.85 10.14 11.84
N ASP A 163 3.28 10.86 12.86
CA ASP A 163 3.77 12.24 12.75
C ASP A 163 5.24 12.35 12.31
N GLY A 164 5.90 11.21 12.11
CA GLY A 164 7.31 11.17 11.71
C GLY A 164 7.50 11.11 10.20
N LYS A 165 8.76 11.29 9.77
CA LYS A 165 9.18 11.05 8.38
C LYS A 165 9.81 9.69 8.24
N VAL A 166 9.59 9.06 7.10
CA VAL A 166 10.25 7.82 6.69
C VAL A 166 10.75 7.95 5.25
N ARG A 167 11.86 7.31 4.94
CA ARG A 167 12.38 7.22 3.57
C ARG A 167 12.22 5.84 2.99
N TYR A 168 12.34 4.82 3.81
CA TYR A 168 12.23 3.43 3.39
C TYR A 168 10.92 2.85 3.89
N ILE A 169 10.20 2.18 2.99
CA ILE A 169 8.93 1.52 3.28
C ILE A 169 9.06 0.04 2.99
N ARG A 170 8.48 -0.80 3.81
CA ARG A 170 8.30 -2.23 3.58
C ARG A 170 6.83 -2.59 3.66
N LEU A 171 6.34 -3.29 2.65
CA LEU A 171 5.13 -4.10 2.77
C LEU A 171 5.57 -5.51 3.17
N LEU A 172 5.22 -5.94 4.38
CA LEU A 172 5.52 -7.26 4.91
C LEU A 172 4.24 -8.08 4.98
N VAL A 173 4.12 -9.09 4.14
CA VAL A 173 2.94 -9.97 4.08
C VAL A 173 3.20 -11.22 4.92
N THR A 174 2.38 -11.42 5.95
CA THR A 174 2.51 -12.55 6.89
C THR A 174 1.43 -13.60 6.70
N ARG A 175 0.31 -13.24 6.05
CA ARG A 175 -0.77 -14.14 5.65
C ARG A 175 -1.22 -13.77 4.24
N PRO A 176 -0.62 -14.39 3.21
CA PRO A 176 -0.76 -13.95 1.83
C PRO A 176 -2.12 -14.29 1.19
N THR A 177 -2.85 -15.27 1.72
CA THR A 177 -4.10 -15.74 1.12
C THR A 177 -5.21 -15.88 2.14
N GLN A 178 -6.45 -16.05 1.64
CA GLN A 178 -7.64 -16.37 2.43
C GLN A 178 -7.70 -17.84 2.85
N SER A 179 -6.76 -18.66 2.43
CA SER A 179 -6.70 -20.06 2.77
C SER A 179 -6.54 -20.21 4.29
N THR A 180 -7.63 -20.52 4.96
CA THR A 180 -7.65 -20.93 6.37
C THR A 180 -7.40 -22.42 6.53
N GLY A 181 -6.91 -23.07 5.49
CA GLY A 181 -6.67 -24.50 5.44
C GLY A 181 -5.58 -24.96 6.38
N GLY A 182 -5.82 -24.82 7.68
CA GLY A 182 -5.30 -25.72 8.66
C GLY A 182 -5.97 -27.08 8.44
N ARG A 183 -5.31 -27.98 7.78
CA ARG A 183 -5.50 -29.42 7.89
C ARG A 183 -4.23 -30.01 8.39
#